data_c05168c46cd1293509f9f4873aca164d
#
_entry.id   c05168c46cd1293509f9f4873aca164d
#
_cell.length_a   1.000
_cell.length_b   1.000
_cell.length_c   1.000
_cell.angle_alpha   90.00
_cell.angle_beta   90.00
_cell.angle_gamma   90.00
#
_symmetry.space_group_name_H-M   'P 1'
#
loop_
_entity.id
_entity.type
_entity.pdbx_description
1 polymer ?
#
loop_
_entity_poly.entity_id
_entity_poly.type
_entity_poly.pdbx_seq_one_letter_code
_entity_poly.pdbx_strand_id
1 'polypeptide(L)'
;MFDLDGVLRNTEPYHRMAYAQLARSLSGGAPPDAGEIAGKSNLQLYEALVARFGGPATAEELSQRHFRLVCQLLEEYRVGPMPGLEEALSALRRRGIPFGVVSSSWRWYVERCLRELGMYEDAAVIVTGSDGLPLKPAPAPYQAAARVFRPAPPGAVLAVEDSGSGVRSAVAAGLACAAVYNPDSGAQDLSPARWRLNSLYELPALLDGN
;
A
#
# COMPACT_ATOMS: atom_id res chain seq x y z
N MET A 1 5.46 11.01 -1.43
CA MET A 1 5.02 9.75 -2.06
C MET A 1 4.18 8.99 -1.08
N PHE A 2 3.07 8.45 -1.50
CA PHE A 2 2.16 7.70 -0.64
C PHE A 2 2.17 6.21 -0.99
N ASP A 3 2.12 5.35 0.00
CA ASP A 3 1.55 4.02 -0.20
C ASP A 3 0.04 4.12 -0.42
N LEU A 4 -0.58 3.04 -0.91
CA LEU A 4 -2.02 2.99 -1.16
C LEU A 4 -2.77 2.33 0.00
N ASP A 5 -2.46 1.06 0.22
CA ASP A 5 -3.20 0.19 1.12
C ASP A 5 -2.86 0.52 2.57
N GLY A 6 -3.85 0.93 3.35
CA GLY A 6 -3.64 1.39 4.72
C GLY A 6 -3.22 2.86 4.87
N VAL A 7 -2.86 3.55 3.78
CA VAL A 7 -2.45 4.97 3.79
C VAL A 7 -3.45 5.88 3.09
N LEU A 8 -3.76 5.63 1.82
CA LEU A 8 -4.76 6.41 1.08
C LEU A 8 -6.18 5.92 1.36
N ARG A 9 -6.33 4.61 1.58
CA ARG A 9 -7.58 3.92 1.85
C ARG A 9 -7.35 2.80 2.85
N ASN A 10 -8.23 2.62 3.83
CA ASN A 10 -8.12 1.49 4.75
C ASN A 10 -8.64 0.20 4.10
N THR A 11 -7.77 -0.49 3.39
CA THR A 11 -8.09 -1.71 2.65
C THR A 11 -7.79 -3.00 3.42
N GLU A 12 -7.03 -2.91 4.50
CA GLU A 12 -6.53 -4.04 5.28
C GLU A 12 -7.60 -5.03 5.77
N PRO A 13 -8.76 -4.60 6.33
CA PRO A 13 -9.83 -5.51 6.71
C PRO A 13 -10.35 -6.33 5.53
N TYR A 14 -10.43 -5.71 4.35
CA TYR A 14 -10.98 -6.30 3.13
C TYR A 14 -10.00 -7.26 2.46
N HIS A 15 -8.70 -6.98 2.53
CA HIS A 15 -7.66 -7.93 2.17
C HIS A 15 -7.73 -9.20 3.03
N ARG A 16 -7.92 -9.05 4.34
CA ARG A 16 -8.11 -10.21 5.24
C ARG A 16 -9.39 -11.00 4.91
N MET A 17 -10.51 -10.31 4.63
CA MET A 17 -11.77 -10.95 4.25
C MET A 17 -11.63 -11.72 2.93
N ALA A 18 -11.04 -11.11 1.91
CA ALA A 18 -10.80 -11.72 0.61
C ALA A 18 -9.89 -12.95 0.72
N TYR A 19 -8.81 -12.85 1.48
CA TYR A 19 -7.92 -13.97 1.76
C TYR A 19 -8.66 -15.12 2.44
N ALA A 20 -9.38 -14.83 3.52
CA ALA A 20 -10.12 -15.85 4.25
C ALA A 20 -11.15 -16.58 3.38
N GLN A 21 -11.84 -15.86 2.50
CA GLN A 21 -12.82 -16.44 1.57
C GLN A 21 -12.14 -17.37 0.55
N LEU A 22 -11.06 -16.92 -0.09
CA LEU A 22 -10.35 -17.70 -1.10
C LEU A 22 -9.60 -18.88 -0.47
N ALA A 23 -8.97 -18.70 0.67
CA ALA A 23 -8.30 -19.78 1.39
C ALA A 23 -9.27 -20.88 1.81
N ARG A 24 -10.48 -20.55 2.28
CA ARG A 24 -11.54 -21.52 2.57
C ARG A 24 -11.98 -22.29 1.33
N SER A 25 -12.11 -21.63 0.18
CA SER A 25 -12.51 -22.29 -1.06
C SER A 25 -11.48 -23.33 -1.56
N LEU A 26 -10.18 -23.11 -1.24
CA LEU A 26 -9.12 -24.04 -1.58
C LEU A 26 -8.96 -25.17 -0.57
N SER A 27 -9.04 -24.85 0.73
CA SER A 27 -8.83 -25.83 1.80
C SER A 27 -10.03 -26.74 2.06
N GLY A 28 -11.22 -26.39 1.57
CA GLY A 28 -12.47 -27.09 1.88
C GLY A 28 -12.90 -26.95 3.35
N GLY A 29 -12.27 -26.07 4.14
CA GLY A 29 -12.50 -25.96 5.58
C GLY A 29 -12.00 -24.64 6.19
N ALA A 30 -11.39 -24.73 7.38
CA ALA A 30 -10.85 -23.57 8.09
C ALA A 30 -9.69 -22.93 7.31
N PRO A 31 -9.64 -21.59 7.22
CA PRO A 31 -8.52 -20.91 6.58
C PRO A 31 -7.23 -21.18 7.38
N PRO A 32 -6.06 -21.13 6.69
CA PRO A 32 -4.77 -21.18 7.37
C PRO A 32 -4.63 -20.10 8.44
N ASP A 33 -3.81 -20.36 9.46
CA ASP A 33 -3.64 -19.46 10.59
C ASP A 33 -3.10 -18.09 10.14
N ALA A 34 -3.56 -17.04 10.82
CA ALA A 34 -3.13 -15.65 10.57
C ALA A 34 -1.61 -15.46 10.71
N GLY A 35 -0.93 -16.28 11.51
CA GLY A 35 0.54 -16.29 11.63
C GLY A 35 1.26 -16.69 10.34
N GLU A 36 0.61 -17.42 9.44
CA GLU A 36 1.17 -17.79 8.14
C GLU A 36 1.15 -16.61 7.13
N ILE A 37 0.41 -15.56 7.42
CA ILE A 37 0.16 -14.42 6.53
C ILE A 37 1.20 -13.30 6.74
N ALA A 38 1.67 -13.14 7.98
CA ALA A 38 2.51 -12.00 8.35
C ALA A 38 3.80 -11.92 7.51
N GLY A 39 4.02 -10.77 6.90
CA GLY A 39 5.25 -10.45 6.18
C GLY A 39 5.38 -11.01 4.76
N LYS A 40 4.38 -11.75 4.26
CA LYS A 40 4.37 -12.27 2.88
C LYS A 40 3.66 -11.31 1.93
N SER A 41 4.12 -11.25 0.68
CA SER A 41 3.35 -10.61 -0.38
C SER A 41 2.08 -11.43 -0.70
N ASN A 42 1.08 -10.79 -1.29
CA ASN A 42 -0.16 -11.46 -1.69
C ASN A 42 0.13 -12.68 -2.59
N LEU A 43 1.06 -12.56 -3.55
CA LEU A 43 1.45 -13.67 -4.42
C LEU A 43 2.06 -14.83 -3.63
N GLN A 44 3.01 -14.55 -2.73
CA GLN A 44 3.65 -15.58 -1.89
C GLN A 44 2.65 -16.32 -1.00
N LEU A 45 1.60 -15.64 -0.54
CA LEU A 45 0.52 -16.29 0.20
C LEU A 45 -0.20 -17.33 -0.65
N TYR A 46 -0.54 -16.99 -1.89
CA TYR A 46 -1.22 -17.91 -2.79
C TYR A 46 -0.31 -19.01 -3.33
N GLU A 47 0.98 -18.76 -3.52
CA GLU A 47 1.97 -19.80 -3.80
C GLU A 47 1.99 -20.86 -2.69
N ALA A 48 2.01 -20.43 -1.43
CA ALA A 48 1.96 -21.34 -0.28
C ALA A 48 0.65 -22.11 -0.20
N LEU A 49 -0.50 -21.47 -0.50
CA LEU A 49 -1.80 -22.13 -0.50
C LEU A 49 -1.93 -23.18 -1.62
N VAL A 50 -1.49 -22.84 -2.84
CA VAL A 50 -1.49 -23.77 -3.97
C VAL A 50 -0.55 -24.94 -3.71
N ALA A 51 0.63 -24.68 -3.16
CA ALA A 51 1.58 -25.76 -2.79
C ALA A 51 1.00 -26.72 -1.73
N ARG A 52 0.20 -26.19 -0.79
CA ARG A 52 -0.37 -26.98 0.32
C ARG A 52 -1.65 -27.75 -0.06
N PHE A 53 -2.54 -27.12 -0.80
CA PHE A 53 -3.88 -27.66 -1.07
C PHE A 53 -4.07 -28.11 -2.53
N GLY A 54 -3.19 -27.70 -3.42
CA GLY A 54 -3.36 -27.93 -4.86
C GLY A 54 -4.51 -27.10 -5.44
N GLY A 55 -5.02 -27.54 -6.58
CA GLY A 55 -6.15 -26.94 -7.26
C GLY A 55 -5.83 -26.55 -8.71
N PRO A 56 -6.86 -26.21 -9.51
CA PRO A 56 -6.69 -25.89 -10.92
C PRO A 56 -6.19 -24.46 -11.16
N ALA A 57 -6.30 -23.57 -10.16
CA ALA A 57 -5.92 -22.16 -10.28
C ALA A 57 -4.45 -21.96 -9.89
N THR A 58 -3.75 -21.10 -10.63
CA THR A 58 -2.40 -20.65 -10.29
C THR A 58 -2.43 -19.64 -9.14
N ALA A 59 -1.30 -19.45 -8.48
CA ALA A 59 -1.14 -18.42 -7.44
C ALA A 59 -1.44 -17.00 -7.98
N GLU A 60 -1.04 -16.72 -9.22
CA GLU A 60 -1.32 -15.45 -9.88
C GLU A 60 -2.81 -15.24 -10.13
N GLU A 61 -3.51 -16.24 -10.62
CA GLU A 61 -4.97 -16.18 -10.81
C GLU A 61 -5.70 -15.96 -9.49
N LEU A 62 -5.26 -16.61 -8.41
CA LEU A 62 -5.82 -16.43 -7.07
C LEU A 62 -5.53 -15.02 -6.54
N SER A 63 -4.30 -14.53 -6.74
CA SER A 63 -3.94 -13.15 -6.40
C SER A 63 -4.84 -12.15 -7.14
N GLN A 64 -5.06 -12.33 -8.43
CA GLN A 64 -5.96 -11.45 -9.19
C GLN A 64 -7.42 -11.54 -8.71
N ARG A 65 -7.91 -12.75 -8.38
CA ARG A 65 -9.26 -12.93 -7.81
C ARG A 65 -9.37 -12.23 -6.45
N HIS A 66 -8.32 -12.30 -5.64
CA HIS A 66 -8.25 -11.60 -4.36
C HIS A 66 -8.48 -10.09 -4.53
N PHE A 67 -7.73 -9.43 -5.39
CA PHE A 67 -7.89 -7.99 -5.60
C PHE A 67 -9.24 -7.62 -6.22
N ARG A 68 -9.83 -8.47 -7.07
CA ARG A 68 -11.21 -8.27 -7.57
C ARG A 68 -12.21 -8.34 -6.43
N LEU A 69 -12.05 -9.30 -5.52
CA LEU A 69 -12.92 -9.44 -4.34
C LEU A 69 -12.73 -8.26 -3.37
N VAL A 70 -11.49 -7.79 -3.16
CA VAL A 70 -11.24 -6.57 -2.39
C VAL A 70 -12.00 -5.39 -3.00
N CYS A 71 -11.94 -5.19 -4.32
CA CYS A 71 -12.70 -4.12 -4.98
C CYS A 71 -14.20 -4.23 -4.73
N GLN A 72 -14.78 -5.43 -4.79
CA GLN A 72 -16.20 -5.66 -4.50
C GLN A 72 -16.55 -5.31 -3.05
N LEU A 73 -15.71 -5.72 -2.12
CA LEU A 73 -15.89 -5.42 -0.69
C LEU A 73 -15.76 -3.91 -0.42
N LEU A 74 -14.77 -3.23 -1.02
CA LEU A 74 -14.61 -1.79 -0.88
C LEU A 74 -15.85 -1.01 -1.37
N GLU A 75 -16.47 -1.47 -2.44
CA GLU A 75 -17.72 -0.90 -2.99
C GLU A 75 -18.91 -1.22 -2.08
N GLU A 76 -19.09 -2.49 -1.68
CA GLU A 76 -20.16 -2.96 -0.81
C GLU A 76 -20.18 -2.20 0.53
N TYR A 77 -19.01 -2.06 1.16
CA TYR A 77 -18.86 -1.37 2.45
C TYR A 77 -18.68 0.15 2.31
N ARG A 78 -18.70 0.68 1.08
CA ARG A 78 -18.53 2.13 0.79
C ARG A 78 -17.30 2.72 1.45
N VAL A 79 -16.18 2.01 1.35
CA VAL A 79 -14.93 2.42 2.00
C VAL A 79 -14.38 3.67 1.34
N GLY A 80 -14.36 4.77 2.08
CA GLY A 80 -13.84 6.06 1.64
C GLY A 80 -12.32 6.21 1.80
N PRO A 81 -11.81 7.44 1.60
CA PRO A 81 -10.42 7.77 1.86
C PRO A 81 -10.07 7.64 3.35
N MET A 82 -8.77 7.50 3.64
CA MET A 82 -8.28 7.60 5.02
C MET A 82 -8.55 8.99 5.60
N PRO A 83 -8.81 9.08 6.93
CA PRO A 83 -9.02 10.36 7.60
C PRO A 83 -7.84 11.32 7.40
N GLY A 84 -8.14 12.54 6.95
CA GLY A 84 -7.15 13.59 6.69
C GLY A 84 -6.52 13.54 5.28
N LEU A 85 -6.93 12.61 4.40
CA LEU A 85 -6.39 12.56 3.03
C LEU A 85 -6.72 13.83 2.23
N GLU A 86 -7.95 14.33 2.31
CA GLU A 86 -8.36 15.55 1.61
C GLU A 86 -7.54 16.77 2.05
N GLU A 87 -7.34 16.92 3.36
CA GLU A 87 -6.53 17.99 3.94
C GLU A 87 -5.05 17.89 3.51
N ALA A 88 -4.52 16.68 3.51
CA ALA A 88 -3.16 16.41 3.04
C ALA A 88 -2.99 16.79 1.56
N LEU A 89 -3.88 16.33 0.68
CA LEU A 89 -3.85 16.65 -0.76
C LEU A 89 -4.06 18.15 -1.00
N SER A 90 -4.99 18.76 -0.30
CA SER A 90 -5.23 20.21 -0.36
C SER A 90 -3.98 21.01 0.06
N ALA A 91 -3.28 20.55 1.11
CA ALA A 91 -2.03 21.16 1.54
C ALA A 91 -0.90 21.02 0.50
N LEU A 92 -0.77 19.88 -0.16
CA LEU A 92 0.18 19.66 -1.26
C LEU A 92 -0.13 20.58 -2.45
N ARG A 93 -1.40 20.63 -2.88
CA ARG A 93 -1.85 21.48 -3.99
C ARG A 93 -1.57 22.96 -3.73
N ARG A 94 -1.91 23.47 -2.53
CA ARG A 94 -1.65 24.87 -2.17
C ARG A 94 -0.17 25.26 -2.18
N ARG A 95 0.72 24.29 -1.91
CA ARG A 95 2.17 24.49 -1.89
C ARG A 95 2.85 24.17 -3.21
N GLY A 96 2.10 23.70 -4.22
CA GLY A 96 2.67 23.26 -5.49
C GLY A 96 3.59 22.05 -5.33
N ILE A 97 3.39 21.21 -4.29
CA ILE A 97 4.19 20.02 -4.03
C ILE A 97 3.58 18.86 -4.81
N PRO A 98 4.28 18.29 -5.81
CA PRO A 98 3.79 17.14 -6.53
C PRO A 98 3.84 15.88 -5.66
N PHE A 99 2.96 14.93 -5.95
CA PHE A 99 2.96 13.65 -5.27
C PHE A 99 2.98 12.47 -6.25
N GLY A 100 3.33 11.30 -5.73
CA GLY A 100 3.25 10.03 -6.45
C GLY A 100 2.76 8.92 -5.52
N VAL A 101 2.45 7.77 -6.10
CA VAL A 101 1.98 6.58 -5.39
C VAL A 101 2.91 5.41 -5.64
N VAL A 102 3.25 4.68 -4.59
CA VAL A 102 4.12 3.50 -4.62
C VAL A 102 3.44 2.36 -3.87
N SER A 103 2.91 1.38 -4.57
CA SER A 103 2.19 0.24 -3.99
C SER A 103 2.79 -1.09 -4.46
N SER A 104 2.70 -2.13 -3.64
CA SER A 104 3.04 -3.51 -4.03
C SER A 104 1.89 -4.26 -4.72
N SER A 105 0.75 -3.59 -4.89
CA SER A 105 -0.47 -4.15 -5.47
C SER A 105 -0.47 -4.12 -7.01
N TRP A 106 -1.39 -4.85 -7.64
CA TRP A 106 -1.54 -4.88 -9.09
C TRP A 106 -1.88 -3.50 -9.67
N ARG A 107 -1.30 -3.14 -10.81
CA ARG A 107 -1.50 -1.83 -11.46
C ARG A 107 -2.98 -1.49 -11.64
N TRP A 108 -3.77 -2.39 -12.21
CA TRP A 108 -5.18 -2.14 -12.48
C TRP A 108 -5.99 -1.83 -11.20
N TYR A 109 -5.63 -2.47 -10.07
CA TYR A 109 -6.25 -2.22 -8.77
C TYR A 109 -5.85 -0.84 -8.22
N VAL A 110 -4.55 -0.52 -8.26
CA VAL A 110 -4.03 0.79 -7.82
C VAL A 110 -4.69 1.91 -8.61
N GLU A 111 -4.72 1.80 -9.95
CA GLU A 111 -5.34 2.81 -10.81
C GLU A 111 -6.84 2.97 -10.55
N ARG A 112 -7.57 1.86 -10.33
CA ARG A 112 -8.98 1.90 -9.94
C ARG A 112 -9.16 2.67 -8.65
N CYS A 113 -8.42 2.33 -7.59
CA CYS A 113 -8.51 3.02 -6.31
C CYS A 113 -8.20 4.52 -6.44
N LEU A 114 -7.16 4.87 -7.21
CA LEU A 114 -6.80 6.28 -7.40
C LEU A 114 -7.86 7.05 -8.19
N ARG A 115 -8.52 6.44 -9.18
CA ARG A 115 -9.66 7.08 -9.88
C ARG A 115 -10.84 7.30 -8.95
N GLU A 116 -11.19 6.30 -8.13
CA GLU A 116 -12.25 6.41 -7.13
C GLU A 116 -11.96 7.49 -6.07
N LEU A 117 -10.69 7.71 -5.73
CA LEU A 117 -10.23 8.75 -4.81
C LEU A 117 -9.99 10.12 -5.49
N GLY A 118 -10.17 10.22 -6.82
CA GLY A 118 -9.93 11.47 -7.58
C GLY A 118 -8.46 11.89 -7.63
N MET A 119 -7.52 10.94 -7.50
CA MET A 119 -6.07 11.21 -7.40
C MET A 119 -5.29 10.78 -8.67
N TYR A 120 -5.90 10.02 -9.56
CA TYR A 120 -5.19 9.38 -10.67
C TYR A 120 -4.51 10.38 -11.60
N GLU A 121 -5.23 11.43 -12.00
CA GLU A 121 -4.73 12.45 -12.94
C GLU A 121 -3.71 13.41 -12.29
N ASP A 122 -3.79 13.58 -10.96
CA ASP A 122 -2.90 14.47 -10.22
C ASP A 122 -1.58 13.80 -9.81
N ALA A 123 -1.50 12.46 -9.85
CA ALA A 123 -0.31 11.72 -9.46
C ALA A 123 0.79 11.87 -10.51
N ALA A 124 1.91 12.49 -10.14
CA ALA A 124 3.06 12.67 -11.02
C ALA A 124 3.73 11.34 -11.41
N VAL A 125 3.59 10.32 -10.57
CA VAL A 125 4.12 8.97 -10.82
C VAL A 125 3.31 7.93 -10.04
N ILE A 126 3.11 6.77 -10.65
CA ILE A 126 2.47 5.60 -10.04
C ILE A 126 3.39 4.41 -10.29
N VAL A 127 3.97 3.85 -9.20
CA VAL A 127 4.77 2.62 -9.22
C VAL A 127 3.99 1.52 -8.52
N THR A 128 3.94 0.35 -9.13
CA THR A 128 3.07 -0.75 -8.69
C THR A 128 3.80 -2.09 -8.67
N GLY A 129 3.21 -3.10 -8.05
CA GLY A 129 3.71 -4.47 -8.08
C GLY A 129 3.79 -5.10 -9.48
N SER A 130 3.15 -4.47 -10.48
CA SER A 130 3.17 -4.93 -11.89
C SER A 130 4.33 -4.38 -12.71
N ASP A 131 5.22 -3.57 -12.14
CA ASP A 131 6.26 -2.86 -12.90
C ASP A 131 7.57 -3.66 -13.04
N GLY A 132 7.55 -4.93 -12.66
CA GLY A 132 8.72 -5.81 -12.79
C GLY A 132 9.88 -5.47 -11.85
N LEU A 133 9.63 -4.64 -10.83
CA LEU A 133 10.60 -4.29 -9.80
C LEU A 133 10.49 -5.26 -8.62
N PRO A 134 11.59 -5.50 -7.88
CA PRO A 134 11.51 -6.16 -6.59
C PRO A 134 10.53 -5.41 -5.68
N LEU A 135 9.60 -6.15 -5.04
CA LEU A 135 8.59 -5.56 -4.14
C LEU A 135 9.21 -5.00 -2.86
N LYS A 136 8.49 -4.14 -2.14
CA LYS A 136 8.83 -3.76 -0.77
C LYS A 136 9.06 -5.02 0.08
N PRO A 137 10.12 -5.10 0.90
CA PRO A 137 10.95 -4.02 1.42
C PRO A 137 12.15 -3.61 0.55
N ALA A 138 12.30 -4.13 -0.69
CA ALA A 138 13.37 -3.68 -1.58
C ALA A 138 13.23 -2.17 -1.88
N PRO A 139 14.34 -1.42 -2.01
CA PRO A 139 14.29 0.03 -2.25
C PRO A 139 13.84 0.42 -3.66
N ALA A 140 13.85 -0.53 -4.59
CA ALA A 140 13.66 -0.28 -6.02
C ALA A 140 12.36 0.47 -6.36
N PRO A 141 11.17 0.18 -5.78
CA PRO A 141 9.94 0.91 -6.10
C PRO A 141 10.03 2.39 -5.74
N TYR A 142 10.54 2.72 -4.54
CA TYR A 142 10.71 4.10 -4.12
C TYR A 142 11.82 4.82 -4.88
N GLN A 143 12.90 4.13 -5.21
CA GLN A 143 13.96 4.68 -6.07
C GLN A 143 13.45 5.01 -7.47
N ALA A 144 12.63 4.14 -8.06
CA ALA A 144 12.02 4.37 -9.37
C ALA A 144 11.11 5.60 -9.34
N ALA A 145 10.22 5.68 -8.34
CA ALA A 145 9.33 6.82 -8.18
C ALA A 145 10.09 8.13 -7.92
N ALA A 146 11.14 8.11 -7.09
CA ALA A 146 11.92 9.29 -6.74
C ALA A 146 12.65 9.95 -7.94
N ARG A 147 12.93 9.17 -8.99
CA ARG A 147 13.57 9.70 -10.20
C ARG A 147 12.73 10.77 -10.90
N VAL A 148 11.40 10.69 -10.80
CA VAL A 148 10.48 11.65 -11.41
C VAL A 148 10.59 13.04 -10.76
N PHE A 149 10.99 13.10 -9.47
CA PHE A 149 11.08 14.34 -8.72
C PHE A 149 12.49 14.99 -8.76
N ARG A 150 13.40 14.46 -9.57
CA ARG A 150 14.72 15.11 -9.75
C ARG A 150 14.58 16.48 -10.43
N PRO A 151 15.37 17.49 -10.03
CA PRO A 151 16.64 17.42 -9.30
C PRO A 151 16.52 17.43 -7.75
N ALA A 152 15.34 17.25 -7.16
CA ALA A 152 15.23 17.23 -5.70
C ALA A 152 16.15 16.17 -5.08
N PRO A 153 16.91 16.49 -4.02
CA PRO A 153 17.72 15.51 -3.33
C PRO A 153 16.82 14.46 -2.66
N PRO A 154 17.28 13.20 -2.48
CA PRO A 154 16.47 12.13 -1.89
C PRO A 154 15.83 12.51 -0.55
N GLY A 155 16.54 13.24 0.32
CA GLY A 155 16.00 13.69 1.60
C GLY A 155 14.90 14.77 1.52
N ALA A 156 14.68 15.38 0.36
CA ALA A 156 13.55 16.29 0.12
C ALA A 156 12.28 15.57 -0.33
N VAL A 157 12.35 14.25 -0.51
CA VAL A 157 11.20 13.43 -0.87
C VAL A 157 10.74 12.66 0.36
N LEU A 158 9.50 12.90 0.75
CA LEU A 158 8.85 12.23 1.88
C LEU A 158 8.03 11.03 1.39
N ALA A 159 8.26 9.86 1.97
CA ALA A 159 7.39 8.70 1.85
C ALA A 159 6.40 8.68 3.02
N VAL A 160 5.15 8.30 2.76
CA VAL A 160 4.08 8.12 3.75
C VAL A 160 3.63 6.67 3.68
N GLU A 161 3.75 5.94 4.78
CA GLU A 161 3.62 4.49 4.87
C GLU A 161 2.91 4.07 6.16
N ASP A 162 2.34 2.85 6.19
CA ASP A 162 1.75 2.24 7.38
C ASP A 162 2.35 0.88 7.73
N SER A 163 3.15 0.33 6.81
CA SER A 163 3.73 -1.01 6.92
C SER A 163 5.23 -1.02 7.19
N GLY A 164 5.70 -2.00 7.98
CA GLY A 164 7.13 -2.16 8.24
C GLY A 164 7.94 -2.47 6.98
N SER A 165 7.37 -3.17 6.00
CA SER A 165 8.02 -3.44 4.71
C SER A 165 8.15 -2.17 3.89
N GLY A 166 7.12 -1.32 3.85
CA GLY A 166 7.13 -0.07 3.14
C GLY A 166 8.07 0.96 3.77
N VAL A 167 8.05 1.10 5.09
CA VAL A 167 9.00 1.97 5.81
C VAL A 167 10.45 1.57 5.51
N ARG A 168 10.79 0.27 5.60
CA ARG A 168 12.12 -0.21 5.24
C ARG A 168 12.48 0.07 3.79
N SER A 169 11.54 -0.11 2.86
CA SER A 169 11.74 0.18 1.45
C SER A 169 12.06 1.66 1.19
N ALA A 170 11.28 2.56 1.79
CA ALA A 170 11.48 4.01 1.67
C ALA A 170 12.82 4.46 2.26
N VAL A 171 13.14 4.01 3.46
CA VAL A 171 14.40 4.35 4.14
C VAL A 171 15.61 3.78 3.39
N ALA A 172 15.54 2.53 2.90
CA ALA A 172 16.59 1.93 2.07
C ALA A 172 16.76 2.63 0.71
N ALA A 173 15.71 3.30 0.22
CA ALA A 173 15.78 4.16 -0.97
C ALA A 173 16.42 5.53 -0.69
N GLY A 174 16.78 5.84 0.56
CA GLY A 174 17.34 7.11 1.00
C GLY A 174 16.30 8.21 1.20
N LEU A 175 15.03 7.87 1.31
CA LEU A 175 13.94 8.84 1.50
C LEU A 175 13.68 9.07 2.99
N ALA A 176 13.20 10.28 3.31
CA ALA A 176 12.55 10.54 4.57
C ALA A 176 11.21 9.77 4.60
N CYS A 177 10.85 9.19 5.74
CA CYS A 177 9.62 8.42 5.88
C CYS A 177 8.80 8.89 7.09
N ALA A 178 7.51 9.12 6.89
CA ALA A 178 6.50 9.30 7.91
C ALA A 178 5.61 8.05 7.96
N ALA A 179 5.54 7.40 9.10
CA ALA A 179 4.66 6.26 9.31
C ALA A 179 3.33 6.73 9.88
N VAL A 180 2.23 6.42 9.19
CA VAL A 180 0.86 6.69 9.64
C VAL A 180 0.36 5.48 10.40
N TYR A 181 -0.20 5.72 11.58
CA TYR A 181 -0.82 4.66 12.36
C TYR A 181 -2.12 4.18 11.70
N ASN A 182 -2.18 2.88 11.45
CA ASN A 182 -3.40 2.19 11.03
C ASN A 182 -3.60 0.96 11.92
N PRO A 183 -4.66 0.94 12.77
CA PRO A 183 -4.91 -0.18 13.69
C PRO A 183 -5.18 -1.50 12.97
N ASP A 184 -5.62 -1.43 11.72
CA ASP A 184 -5.93 -2.61 10.91
C ASP A 184 -4.70 -3.22 10.23
N SER A 185 -3.57 -2.54 10.17
CA SER A 185 -2.32 -3.08 9.60
C SER A 185 -1.62 -4.08 10.53
N GLY A 186 -2.16 -4.29 11.75
CA GLY A 186 -1.59 -5.19 12.74
C GLY A 186 -0.29 -4.67 13.35
N ALA A 187 0.47 -5.56 13.97
CA ALA A 187 1.75 -5.21 14.59
C ALA A 187 2.81 -4.98 13.49
N GLN A 188 3.18 -3.73 13.26
CA GLN A 188 4.20 -3.32 12.30
C GLN A 188 5.41 -2.74 13.01
N ASP A 189 6.63 -3.12 12.57
CA ASP A 189 7.84 -2.42 12.98
C ASP A 189 8.02 -1.16 12.13
N LEU A 190 7.58 -0.05 12.67
CA LEU A 190 7.67 1.29 12.06
C LEU A 190 8.87 2.08 12.61
N SER A 191 9.74 1.46 13.42
CA SER A 191 10.85 2.14 14.10
C SER A 191 11.83 2.89 13.17
N PRO A 192 12.07 2.45 11.89
CA PRO A 192 12.95 3.18 11.00
C PRO A 192 12.36 4.48 10.44
N ALA A 193 11.04 4.71 10.56
CA ALA A 193 10.42 5.95 10.12
C ALA A 193 10.88 7.13 10.98
N ARG A 194 11.17 8.26 10.30
CA ARG A 194 11.61 9.49 10.99
C ARG A 194 10.47 10.14 11.79
N TRP A 195 9.24 10.06 11.31
CA TRP A 195 8.07 10.60 11.98
C TRP A 195 7.00 9.52 12.10
N ARG A 196 6.19 9.63 13.15
CA ARG A 196 5.01 8.81 13.38
C ARG A 196 3.81 9.73 13.48
N LEU A 197 2.84 9.51 12.61
CA LEU A 197 1.60 10.28 12.54
C LEU A 197 0.45 9.40 13.01
N ASN A 198 -0.46 9.96 13.80
CA ASN A 198 -1.68 9.27 14.20
C ASN A 198 -2.73 9.27 13.07
N SER A 199 -2.63 10.23 12.15
CA SER A 199 -3.48 10.33 10.98
C SER A 199 -2.85 11.24 9.91
N LEU A 200 -3.42 11.25 8.70
CA LEU A 200 -3.00 12.17 7.64
C LEU A 200 -3.33 13.65 7.93
N TYR A 201 -4.16 13.95 8.93
CA TYR A 201 -4.37 15.33 9.39
C TYR A 201 -3.09 16.01 9.88
N GLU A 202 -2.10 15.23 10.33
CA GLU A 202 -0.81 15.75 10.81
C GLU A 202 0.19 16.04 9.67
N LEU A 203 -0.06 15.52 8.45
CA LEU A 203 0.86 15.67 7.33
C LEU A 203 1.08 17.14 6.90
N PRO A 204 0.05 18.03 6.87
CA PRO A 204 0.25 19.43 6.52
C PRO A 204 1.25 20.15 7.42
N ALA A 205 1.22 19.91 8.74
CA ALA A 205 2.17 20.49 9.69
C ALA A 205 3.59 20.00 9.47
N LEU A 206 3.74 18.69 9.13
CA LEU A 206 5.05 18.13 8.80
C LEU A 206 5.66 18.76 7.54
N LEU A 207 4.84 19.12 6.55
CA LEU A 207 5.29 19.78 5.33
C LEU A 207 5.74 21.24 5.57
N ASP A 208 5.34 21.87 6.66
CA ASP A 208 5.74 23.21 7.06
C ASP A 208 7.09 23.24 7.82
N GLY A 209 7.71 22.08 8.03
CA GLY A 209 9.03 21.97 8.66
C GLY A 209 9.02 22.00 10.18
N ASN A 210 7.88 21.69 10.81
CA ASN A 210 7.72 21.52 12.26
C ASN A 210 7.84 20.07 12.70
#